data_b45cadbf0263671f3478875c573a85cc
#
_entry.id   b45cadbf0263671f3478875c573a85cc
#
_cell.length_a   1.000
_cell.length_b   1.000
_cell.length_c   1.000
_cell.angle_alpha   90.00
_cell.angle_beta   90.00
_cell.angle_gamma   90.00
#
_symmetry.space_group_name_H-M   'P 1'
#
loop_
_entity.id
_entity.type
_entity.pdbx_description
1 polymer ?
#
loop_
_entity_poly.entity_id
_entity_poly.type
_entity_poly.pdbx_seq_one_letter_code
_entity_poly.pdbx_strand_id
1 'polypeptide(L)'
;MKPWQSVAYGLVVLTMFVCVVLHEYGHALTGRKFGVKTVDILVSPIGGLARMNKMPEKPIHEFYISIAGPLVNLVIGSFILLVFYLYNGKYSLDLNSFDLDKPTEFIRILAPINLTLFLFNLIPAFPMDGGRILRSLLASRIGKVKATRIASGVGKILAVCF
;
A
#
# COMPACT_ATOMS: atom_id res chain seq x y z
N MET A 1 23.39 10.32 19.08
CA MET A 1 22.50 9.13 18.96
C MET A 1 23.16 7.98 19.71
N LYS A 2 22.40 7.28 20.53
CA LYS A 2 22.90 6.06 21.19
C LYS A 2 22.97 4.93 20.15
N PRO A 3 23.95 4.01 20.20
CA PRO A 3 24.10 2.95 19.17
C PRO A 3 22.83 2.12 18.91
N TRP A 4 22.05 1.85 19.94
CA TRP A 4 20.81 1.07 19.83
C TRP A 4 19.68 1.83 19.10
N GLN A 5 19.66 3.18 19.11
CA GLN A 5 18.71 3.98 18.34
C GLN A 5 18.91 3.77 16.83
N SER A 6 20.16 3.67 16.37
CA SER A 6 20.47 3.36 14.97
C SER A 6 19.95 1.97 14.57
N VAL A 7 20.07 0.98 15.46
CA VAL A 7 19.51 -0.36 15.25
C VAL A 7 17.99 -0.30 15.20
N ALA A 8 17.33 0.44 16.11
CA ALA A 8 15.88 0.60 16.12
C ALA A 8 15.36 1.23 14.81
N TYR A 9 15.99 2.30 14.32
CA TYR A 9 15.64 2.89 13.02
C TYR A 9 15.82 1.90 11.87
N GLY A 10 16.92 1.13 11.86
CA GLY A 10 17.15 0.08 10.87
C GLY A 10 16.03 -0.98 10.86
N LEU A 11 15.58 -1.38 12.05
CA LEU A 11 14.47 -2.33 12.19
C LEU A 11 13.13 -1.74 11.72
N VAL A 12 12.84 -0.45 11.98
CA VAL A 12 11.64 0.23 11.43
C VAL A 12 11.65 0.17 9.91
N VAL A 13 12.79 0.55 9.29
CA VAL A 13 12.92 0.53 7.83
C VAL A 13 12.75 -0.89 7.29
N LEU A 14 13.40 -1.88 7.89
CA LEU A 14 13.26 -3.28 7.47
C LEU A 14 11.81 -3.77 7.55
N THR A 15 11.12 -3.46 8.65
CA THR A 15 9.72 -3.86 8.83
C THR A 15 8.78 -3.13 7.86
N MET A 16 9.08 -1.86 7.53
CA MET A 16 8.37 -1.13 6.48
C MET A 16 8.51 -1.85 5.14
N PHE A 17 9.72 -2.32 4.78
CA PHE A 17 9.91 -3.14 3.58
C PHE A 17 9.09 -4.43 3.61
N VAL A 18 9.02 -5.11 4.75
CA VAL A 18 8.15 -6.29 4.91
C VAL A 18 6.69 -5.93 4.65
N CYS A 19 6.20 -4.80 5.17
CA CYS A 19 4.82 -4.34 4.90
C CYS A 19 4.58 -4.07 3.40
N VAL A 20 5.56 -3.50 2.69
CA VAL A 20 5.50 -3.31 1.24
C VAL A 20 5.47 -4.65 0.50
N VAL A 21 6.30 -5.62 0.90
CA VAL A 21 6.26 -6.97 0.32
C VAL A 21 4.91 -7.64 0.54
N LEU A 22 4.33 -7.53 1.72
CA LEU A 22 3.00 -8.07 2.03
C LEU A 22 1.91 -7.39 1.19
N HIS A 23 2.00 -6.09 0.96
CA HIS A 23 1.14 -5.34 0.06
C HIS A 23 1.20 -5.93 -1.37
N GLU A 24 2.41 -6.08 -1.94
CA GLU A 24 2.60 -6.70 -3.26
C GLU A 24 2.09 -8.14 -3.31
N TYR A 25 2.26 -8.87 -2.19
CA TYR A 25 1.72 -10.23 -2.07
C TYR A 25 0.19 -10.25 -2.11
N GLY A 26 -0.47 -9.22 -1.57
CA GLY A 26 -1.92 -9.03 -1.70
C GLY A 26 -2.36 -8.99 -3.17
N HIS A 27 -1.68 -8.20 -4.00
CA HIS A 27 -1.92 -8.15 -5.44
C HIS A 27 -1.66 -9.50 -6.12
N ALA A 28 -0.52 -10.13 -5.82
CA ALA A 28 -0.11 -11.39 -6.42
C ALA A 28 -1.08 -12.53 -6.11
N LEU A 29 -1.49 -12.70 -4.85
CA LEU A 29 -2.43 -13.74 -4.44
C LEU A 29 -3.82 -13.54 -5.06
N THR A 30 -4.28 -12.29 -5.10
CA THR A 30 -5.57 -11.97 -5.75
C THR A 30 -5.49 -12.18 -7.25
N GLY A 31 -4.37 -11.79 -7.89
CA GLY A 31 -4.12 -12.04 -9.31
C GLY A 31 -4.19 -13.52 -9.66
N ARG A 32 -3.56 -14.38 -8.84
CA ARG A 32 -3.60 -15.84 -9.05
C ARG A 32 -5.02 -16.40 -9.04
N LYS A 33 -5.93 -15.89 -8.20
CA LYS A 33 -7.35 -16.30 -8.19
C LYS A 33 -8.07 -16.01 -9.53
N PHE A 34 -7.61 -14.98 -10.24
CA PHE A 34 -8.15 -14.60 -11.55
C PHE A 34 -7.31 -15.09 -12.74
N GLY A 35 -6.41 -16.05 -12.50
CA GLY A 35 -5.59 -16.66 -13.57
C GLY A 35 -4.43 -15.79 -14.06
N VAL A 36 -4.13 -14.70 -13.35
CA VAL A 36 -2.98 -13.85 -13.66
C VAL A 36 -1.76 -14.35 -12.90
N LYS A 37 -0.74 -14.79 -13.64
CA LYS A 37 0.53 -15.24 -13.04
C LYS A 37 1.42 -14.04 -12.76
N THR A 38 1.91 -13.94 -11.53
CA THR A 38 2.98 -13.02 -11.15
C THR A 38 4.30 -13.66 -11.55
N VAL A 39 5.15 -12.91 -12.25
CA VAL A 39 6.49 -13.40 -12.70
C VAL A 39 7.47 -13.27 -11.55
N ASP A 40 7.51 -12.09 -10.95
CA ASP A 40 8.35 -11.75 -9.81
C ASP A 40 7.78 -10.55 -9.04
N ILE A 41 8.32 -10.34 -7.86
CA ILE A 41 8.06 -9.15 -7.03
C ILE A 41 9.39 -8.43 -6.89
N LEU A 42 9.50 -7.27 -7.53
CA LEU A 42 10.65 -6.39 -7.38
C LEU A 42 10.39 -5.44 -6.23
N VAL A 43 11.25 -5.46 -5.23
CA VAL A 43 11.22 -4.50 -4.12
C VAL A 43 12.35 -3.53 -4.32
N SER A 44 12.02 -2.24 -4.41
CA SER A 44 12.98 -1.15 -4.54
C SER A 44 12.82 -0.16 -3.40
N PRO A 45 13.82 0.70 -3.12
CA PRO A 45 13.70 1.75 -2.10
C PRO A 45 12.55 2.74 -2.35
N ILE A 46 12.02 2.79 -3.58
CA ILE A 46 10.93 3.69 -3.99
C ILE A 46 9.56 2.99 -3.94
N GLY A 47 9.51 1.67 -3.68
CA GLY A 47 8.29 0.88 -3.61
C GLY A 47 8.44 -0.54 -4.14
N GLY A 48 7.37 -1.33 -4.01
CA GLY A 48 7.26 -2.66 -4.61
C GLY A 48 6.64 -2.61 -6.00
N LEU A 49 6.95 -3.59 -6.83
CA LEU A 49 6.31 -3.81 -8.13
C LEU A 49 6.15 -5.30 -8.39
N ALA A 50 4.92 -5.80 -8.28
CA ALA A 50 4.59 -7.14 -8.75
C ALA A 50 4.42 -7.13 -10.27
N ARG A 51 5.38 -7.76 -10.98
CA ARG A 51 5.27 -7.91 -12.44
C ARG A 51 4.32 -9.04 -12.79
N MET A 52 3.20 -8.68 -13.42
CA MET A 52 2.19 -9.62 -13.91
C MET A 52 2.38 -9.88 -15.40
N ASN A 53 2.27 -11.15 -15.81
CA ASN A 53 2.43 -11.55 -17.23
C ASN A 53 1.41 -10.93 -18.17
N LYS A 54 0.18 -10.72 -17.71
CA LYS A 54 -0.92 -10.13 -18.48
C LYS A 54 -1.82 -9.33 -17.57
N MET A 55 -2.36 -8.23 -18.10
CA MET A 55 -3.46 -7.52 -17.47
C MET A 55 -4.73 -8.36 -17.52
N PRO A 56 -5.56 -8.37 -16.48
CA PRO A 56 -6.83 -9.07 -16.50
C PRO A 56 -7.71 -8.58 -17.66
N GLU A 57 -8.41 -9.51 -18.32
CA GLU A 57 -9.30 -9.14 -19.42
C GLU A 57 -10.54 -8.40 -18.92
N LYS A 58 -11.08 -8.82 -17.77
CA LYS A 58 -12.25 -8.21 -17.14
C LYS A 58 -11.87 -7.06 -16.24
N PRO A 59 -12.43 -5.85 -16.41
CA PRO A 59 -12.14 -4.70 -15.55
C PRO A 59 -12.37 -4.98 -14.07
N ILE A 60 -13.39 -5.75 -13.73
CA ILE A 60 -13.71 -6.11 -12.34
C ILE A 60 -12.58 -6.92 -11.66
N HIS A 61 -11.90 -7.79 -12.40
CA HIS A 61 -10.76 -8.54 -11.88
C HIS A 61 -9.58 -7.59 -11.59
N GLU A 62 -9.36 -6.61 -12.47
CA GLU A 62 -8.35 -5.57 -12.26
C GLU A 62 -8.64 -4.76 -11.00
N PHE A 63 -9.91 -4.40 -10.76
CA PHE A 63 -10.35 -3.72 -9.55
C PHE A 63 -9.95 -4.51 -8.28
N TYR A 64 -10.36 -5.78 -8.21
CA TYR A 64 -10.04 -6.62 -7.05
C TYR A 64 -8.55 -6.82 -6.83
N ILE A 65 -7.79 -6.98 -7.91
CA ILE A 65 -6.33 -7.10 -7.82
C ILE A 65 -5.74 -5.80 -7.28
N SER A 66 -6.15 -4.66 -7.81
CA SER A 66 -5.57 -3.36 -7.45
C SER A 66 -5.92 -2.93 -6.03
N ILE A 67 -7.09 -3.26 -5.51
CA ILE A 67 -7.46 -2.91 -4.13
C ILE A 67 -6.83 -3.85 -3.08
N ALA A 68 -6.42 -5.05 -3.49
CA ALA A 68 -5.94 -6.08 -2.56
C ALA A 68 -4.66 -5.68 -1.81
N GLY A 69 -3.71 -5.01 -2.48
CA GLY A 69 -2.50 -4.50 -1.83
C GLY A 69 -2.81 -3.47 -0.75
N PRO A 70 -3.49 -2.36 -1.09
CA PRO A 70 -3.91 -1.38 -0.09
C PRO A 70 -4.67 -2.00 1.09
N LEU A 71 -5.59 -2.95 0.85
CA LEU A 71 -6.33 -3.63 1.92
C LEU A 71 -5.42 -4.38 2.90
N VAL A 72 -4.31 -4.95 2.45
CA VAL A 72 -3.32 -5.58 3.36
C VAL A 72 -2.78 -4.54 4.34
N ASN A 73 -2.38 -3.36 3.85
CA ASN A 73 -1.88 -2.29 4.72
C ASN A 73 -2.95 -1.76 5.67
N LEU A 74 -4.20 -1.63 5.20
CA LEU A 74 -5.33 -1.25 6.06
C LEU A 74 -5.51 -2.26 7.20
N VAL A 75 -5.49 -3.56 6.89
CA VAL A 75 -5.64 -4.63 7.89
C VAL A 75 -4.49 -4.60 8.90
N ILE A 76 -3.24 -4.49 8.44
CA ILE A 76 -2.07 -4.43 9.34
C ILE A 76 -2.17 -3.20 10.24
N GLY A 77 -2.38 -2.01 9.68
CA GLY A 77 -2.48 -0.77 10.44
C GLY A 77 -3.62 -0.80 11.47
N SER A 78 -4.82 -1.21 11.04
CA SER A 78 -5.99 -1.31 11.91
C SER A 78 -5.83 -2.36 13.01
N PHE A 79 -5.20 -3.49 12.71
CA PHE A 79 -4.92 -4.53 13.70
C PHE A 79 -3.98 -4.02 14.80
N ILE A 80 -2.89 -3.34 14.42
CA ILE A 80 -1.96 -2.75 15.39
C ILE A 80 -2.69 -1.70 16.25
N LEU A 81 -3.52 -0.83 15.65
CA LEU A 81 -4.31 0.16 16.39
C LEU A 81 -5.21 -0.53 17.41
N LEU A 82 -5.92 -1.57 17.00
CA LEU A 82 -6.85 -2.31 17.87
C LEU A 82 -6.11 -2.93 19.05
N VAL A 83 -4.98 -3.61 18.81
CA VAL A 83 -4.18 -4.25 19.87
C VAL A 83 -3.71 -3.20 20.89
N PHE A 84 -3.19 -2.07 20.43
CA PHE A 84 -2.74 -1.00 21.35
C PHE A 84 -3.90 -0.35 22.09
N TYR A 85 -5.05 -0.18 21.44
CA TYR A 85 -6.26 0.33 22.13
C TYR A 85 -6.74 -0.61 23.24
N LEU A 86 -6.79 -1.91 22.96
CA LEU A 86 -7.20 -2.91 23.94
C LEU A 86 -6.21 -3.02 25.11
N TYR A 87 -4.92 -2.83 24.86
CA TYR A 87 -3.87 -2.93 25.88
C TYR A 87 -3.75 -1.67 26.74
N ASN A 88 -3.85 -0.48 26.15
CA ASN A 88 -3.59 0.80 26.83
C ASN A 88 -4.88 1.64 27.09
N GLY A 89 -6.02 1.22 26.57
CA GLY A 89 -7.27 2.01 26.59
C GLY A 89 -7.21 3.30 25.78
N LYS A 90 -6.09 3.62 25.17
CA LYS A 90 -5.84 4.84 24.37
C LYS A 90 -4.91 4.50 23.23
N TYR A 91 -5.09 5.16 22.09
CA TYR A 91 -4.10 5.21 21.02
C TYR A 91 -3.93 6.66 20.54
N SER A 92 -2.70 7.14 20.50
CA SER A 92 -2.37 8.43 19.90
C SER A 92 -1.66 8.20 18.58
N LEU A 93 -2.16 8.84 17.52
CA LEU A 93 -1.50 8.91 16.19
C LEU A 93 -0.46 10.03 16.14
N ASP A 94 -0.20 10.72 17.26
CA ASP A 94 0.78 11.79 17.31
C ASP A 94 2.19 11.24 17.06
N LEU A 95 2.70 11.55 15.87
CA LEU A 95 4.03 11.14 15.42
C LEU A 95 5.16 11.77 16.25
N ASN A 96 4.91 12.89 16.94
CA ASN A 96 5.90 13.55 17.79
C ASN A 96 6.04 12.89 19.17
N SER A 97 5.11 12.02 19.53
CA SER A 97 5.10 11.35 20.83
C SER A 97 5.80 9.98 20.84
N PHE A 98 6.43 9.58 19.73
CA PHE A 98 7.10 8.28 19.64
C PHE A 98 8.45 8.31 20.37
N ASP A 99 8.56 7.48 21.41
CA ASP A 99 9.77 7.27 22.18
C ASP A 99 10.41 5.93 21.75
N LEU A 100 11.36 6.02 20.81
CA LEU A 100 12.07 4.81 20.32
C LEU A 100 12.97 4.17 21.41
N ASP A 101 13.04 4.75 22.61
CA ASP A 101 13.68 4.10 23.76
C ASP A 101 12.84 2.93 24.31
N LYS A 102 11.59 2.79 23.84
CA LYS A 102 10.68 1.72 24.25
C LYS A 102 10.41 0.75 23.10
N PRO A 103 10.63 -0.56 23.29
CA PRO A 103 10.36 -1.56 22.24
C PRO A 103 8.92 -1.55 21.72
N THR A 104 7.94 -1.19 22.56
CA THR A 104 6.54 -1.10 22.17
C THR A 104 6.26 0.00 21.16
N GLU A 105 7.02 1.09 21.20
CA GLU A 105 6.88 2.21 20.27
C GLU A 105 7.30 1.84 18.86
N PHE A 106 8.26 0.92 18.72
CA PHE A 106 8.66 0.35 17.45
C PHE A 106 7.48 -0.31 16.71
N ILE A 107 6.63 -1.08 17.41
CA ILE A 107 5.45 -1.68 16.80
C ILE A 107 4.37 -0.62 16.57
N ARG A 108 4.22 0.32 17.49
CA ARG A 108 3.21 1.38 17.40
C ARG A 108 3.38 2.24 16.14
N ILE A 109 4.62 2.59 15.76
CA ILE A 109 4.89 3.43 14.58
C ILE A 109 4.49 2.75 13.26
N LEU A 110 4.40 1.43 13.22
CA LEU A 110 3.99 0.71 12.02
C LEU A 110 2.51 0.93 11.65
N ALA A 111 1.66 1.27 12.62
CA ALA A 111 0.26 1.54 12.35
C ALA A 111 0.07 2.78 11.45
N PRO A 112 0.57 3.99 11.81
CA PRO A 112 0.45 5.16 10.95
C PRO A 112 1.19 4.97 9.62
N ILE A 113 2.33 4.26 9.59
CA ILE A 113 3.03 3.95 8.33
C ILE A 113 2.13 3.15 7.38
N ASN A 114 1.51 2.06 7.86
CA ASN A 114 0.64 1.24 7.02
C ASN A 114 -0.62 1.98 6.60
N LEU A 115 -1.23 2.79 7.47
CA LEU A 115 -2.39 3.61 7.11
C LEU A 115 -2.02 4.68 6.08
N THR A 116 -0.83 5.28 6.19
CA THR A 116 -0.33 6.23 5.19
C THR A 116 -0.09 5.54 3.85
N LEU A 117 0.54 4.35 3.84
CA LEU A 117 0.72 3.54 2.63
C LEU A 117 -0.62 3.18 1.99
N PHE A 118 -1.63 2.80 2.79
CA PHE A 118 -2.98 2.56 2.31
C PHE A 118 -3.56 3.79 1.61
N LEU A 119 -3.58 4.95 2.30
CA LEU A 119 -4.15 6.19 1.75
C LEU A 119 -3.39 6.68 0.52
N PHE A 120 -2.06 6.62 0.55
CA PHE A 120 -1.21 7.04 -0.56
C PHE A 120 -1.46 6.19 -1.81
N ASN A 121 -1.58 4.86 -1.64
CA ASN A 121 -1.87 3.97 -2.75
C ASN A 121 -3.30 4.09 -3.28
N LEU A 122 -4.24 4.71 -2.56
CA LEU A 122 -5.58 5.01 -3.07
C LEU A 122 -5.67 6.30 -3.88
N ILE A 123 -4.61 7.12 -3.94
CA ILE A 123 -4.59 8.32 -4.79
C ILE A 123 -4.87 7.89 -6.24
N PRO A 124 -5.87 8.50 -6.93
CA PRO A 124 -6.30 8.07 -8.26
C PRO A 124 -5.35 8.53 -9.36
N ALA A 125 -4.06 8.26 -9.19
CA ALA A 125 -2.98 8.64 -10.09
C ALA A 125 -2.02 7.46 -10.34
N PHE A 126 -1.55 7.28 -11.58
CA PHE A 126 -0.43 6.41 -11.84
C PHE A 126 0.88 7.02 -11.31
N PRO A 127 1.80 6.22 -10.71
CA PRO A 127 1.85 4.75 -10.71
C PRO A 127 1.10 4.03 -9.57
N MET A 128 0.35 4.74 -8.70
CA MET A 128 -0.34 4.19 -7.54
C MET A 128 -1.49 3.24 -7.95
N ASP A 129 -1.91 2.37 -7.02
CA ASP A 129 -3.02 1.43 -7.25
C ASP A 129 -4.35 2.14 -7.46
N GLY A 130 -4.56 3.31 -6.84
CA GLY A 130 -5.72 4.16 -7.04
C GLY A 130 -5.93 4.55 -8.51
N GLY A 131 -4.86 4.76 -9.28
CA GLY A 131 -4.93 4.97 -10.72
C GLY A 131 -5.45 3.74 -11.47
N ARG A 132 -5.06 2.54 -11.07
CA ARG A 132 -5.56 1.27 -11.62
C ARG A 132 -7.00 1.00 -11.19
N ILE A 133 -7.35 1.32 -9.95
CA ILE A 133 -8.72 1.26 -9.44
C ILE A 133 -9.63 2.18 -10.26
N LEU A 134 -9.24 3.46 -10.41
CA LEU A 134 -9.98 4.41 -11.24
C LEU A 134 -10.15 3.91 -12.67
N ARG A 135 -9.06 3.44 -13.29
CA ARG A 135 -9.10 2.88 -14.66
C ARG A 135 -10.07 1.72 -14.76
N SER A 136 -10.04 0.78 -13.81
CA SER A 136 -10.89 -0.41 -13.84
C SER A 136 -12.38 -0.06 -13.70
N LEU A 137 -12.72 0.89 -12.83
CA LEU A 137 -14.09 1.38 -12.66
C LEU A 137 -14.60 2.06 -13.93
N LEU A 138 -13.80 2.92 -14.54
CA LEU A 138 -14.14 3.58 -15.80
C LEU A 138 -14.22 2.59 -16.96
N ALA A 139 -13.30 1.62 -17.02
CA ALA A 139 -13.24 0.64 -18.10
C ALA A 139 -14.49 -0.23 -18.21
N SER A 140 -15.20 -0.46 -17.10
CA SER A 140 -16.46 -1.19 -17.09
C SER A 140 -17.60 -0.47 -17.84
N ARG A 141 -17.51 0.87 -17.99
CA ARG A 141 -18.54 1.70 -18.64
C ARG A 141 -18.13 2.27 -20.00
N ILE A 142 -16.88 2.70 -20.15
CA ILE A 142 -16.43 3.45 -21.33
C ILE A 142 -15.34 2.74 -22.14
N GLY A 143 -14.99 1.50 -21.75
CA GLY A 143 -13.95 0.71 -22.41
C GLY A 143 -12.53 1.06 -21.95
N LYS A 144 -11.60 0.11 -22.08
CA LYS A 144 -10.23 0.19 -21.51
C LYS A 144 -9.41 1.38 -22.04
N VAL A 145 -9.49 1.66 -23.34
CA VAL A 145 -8.65 2.70 -23.97
C VAL A 145 -9.01 4.10 -23.46
N LYS A 146 -10.32 4.41 -23.45
CA LYS A 146 -10.80 5.71 -22.92
C LYS A 146 -10.53 5.83 -21.42
N ALA A 147 -10.78 4.76 -20.65
CA ALA A 147 -10.52 4.70 -19.23
C ALA A 147 -9.04 4.98 -18.90
N THR A 148 -8.11 4.35 -19.62
CA THR A 148 -6.66 4.56 -19.43
C THR A 148 -6.28 6.01 -19.70
N ARG A 149 -6.82 6.62 -20.78
CA ARG A 149 -6.54 8.02 -21.11
C ARG A 149 -7.00 8.97 -20.01
N ILE A 150 -8.20 8.76 -19.47
CA ILE A 150 -8.75 9.60 -18.39
C ILE A 150 -7.93 9.39 -17.10
N ALA A 151 -7.69 8.16 -16.68
CA ALA A 151 -6.91 7.88 -15.46
C ALA A 151 -5.48 8.46 -15.55
N SER A 152 -4.84 8.37 -16.73
CA SER A 152 -3.53 8.99 -16.96
C SER A 152 -3.61 10.54 -16.95
N GLY A 153 -4.69 11.13 -17.47
CA GLY A 153 -4.93 12.55 -17.41
C GLY A 153 -5.07 13.06 -15.98
N VAL A 154 -5.87 12.38 -15.16
CA VAL A 154 -6.02 12.70 -13.73
C VAL A 154 -4.67 12.62 -13.02
N GLY A 155 -3.88 11.57 -13.27
CA GLY A 155 -2.55 11.44 -12.69
C GLY A 155 -1.61 12.57 -13.05
N LYS A 156 -1.64 13.06 -14.31
CA LYS A 156 -0.82 14.21 -14.74
C LYS A 156 -1.23 15.49 -14.04
N ILE A 157 -2.53 15.75 -13.90
CA ILE A 157 -3.05 16.94 -13.19
C ILE A 157 -2.59 16.90 -11.73
N LEU A 158 -2.76 15.77 -11.05
CA LEU A 158 -2.32 15.63 -9.67
C LEU A 158 -0.81 15.83 -9.52
N ALA A 159 0.00 15.29 -10.44
CA ALA A 159 1.46 15.47 -10.41
C ALA A 159 1.93 16.92 -10.63
N VAL A 160 1.10 17.78 -11.21
CA VAL A 160 1.39 19.22 -11.37
C VAL A 160 0.94 20.02 -10.14
N CYS A 161 -0.06 19.51 -9.40
CA CYS A 161 -0.59 20.16 -8.20
C CYS A 161 0.21 19.85 -6.92
N PHE A 162 1.08 18.83 -6.94
CA PHE A 162 2.00 18.47 -5.86
C PHE A 162 3.43 18.85 -6.18
#